data_06db95bf6648b61e05cf6dac48dbd843
#
_entry.id   06db95bf6648b61e05cf6dac48dbd843
#
_cell.length_a   1.000
_cell.length_b   1.000
_cell.length_c   1.000
_cell.angle_alpha   90.00
_cell.angle_beta   90.00
_cell.angle_gamma   90.00
#
_symmetry.space_group_name_H-M   'P 1'
#
loop_
_entity.id
_entity.type
_entity.pdbx_description
1 polymer ?
#
loop_
_entity_poly.entity_id
_entity_poly.type
_entity_poly.pdbx_seq_one_letter_code
_entity_poly.pdbx_strand_id
1 'polypeptide(L)'
;MHLISEDNLLYSDYNPAYGSPVITTPLCENEMIPVEEIFHRCLSGPFKGELTAQNVSLYHTCPFNIYCEKFVSEEGKDPMSPYRELLLERGLEHEHRVIENRYPEYRAIHFETPEEGFRIILGEMARGAEVVRGLPLLYFPENMQGRIDVLEKRHDRPSVFGNYHYTVTEIKQAKKIRKEHILQAAFYTHMLTKIQECIPETFRIINYDLETLEYHFSDYEVELLSAIKGTQAILDSIERPTATYNASEWPWERYSNHEAIRMRDVSLVGQVGPRTKEKLVTQGYKKIWDISYAKVDALSAIQGISETTAKKLILSAQAIIKNEPIPIDWSALRFPAKSTEIFLDLEGTDQPDMEGEIDPVDYLIGVVVCGEGRDEYVSFVAHRMRDEEKMFRDFLSFLRT
;
A
#
# COMPACT_ATOMS: atom_id res chain seq x y z
N MET A 1 52.67 -37.99 15.43
CA MET A 1 52.32 -37.39 16.73
C MET A 1 52.46 -35.90 16.59
N HIS A 2 51.37 -35.27 16.25
CA HIS A 2 51.00 -33.86 16.58
C HIS A 2 49.59 -33.65 16.10
N LEU A 3 48.73 -33.49 17.09
CA LEU A 3 47.32 -33.13 16.98
C LEU A 3 47.26 -31.68 16.41
N ILE A 4 46.51 -31.49 15.34
CA ILE A 4 46.05 -30.18 14.93
C ILE A 4 44.56 -30.21 15.18
N SER A 5 44.12 -29.31 16.06
CA SER A 5 42.75 -29.10 16.51
C SER A 5 41.85 -28.68 15.33
N GLU A 6 40.77 -29.39 15.19
CA GLU A 6 39.57 -28.93 14.47
C GLU A 6 38.95 -27.79 15.26
N ASP A 7 39.00 -26.57 14.72
CA ASP A 7 38.05 -25.49 15.04
C ASP A 7 38.31 -24.36 14.06
N ASN A 8 37.57 -24.33 12.98
CA ASN A 8 37.17 -23.15 12.20
C ASN A 8 36.51 -23.58 10.87
N LEU A 9 35.38 -24.23 10.98
CA LEU A 9 34.44 -24.34 9.87
C LEU A 9 33.58 -23.07 9.85
N LEU A 10 34.01 -22.11 9.08
CA LEU A 10 33.19 -20.98 8.66
C LEU A 10 32.06 -21.50 7.76
N TYR A 11 30.85 -21.49 8.26
CA TYR A 11 29.65 -21.66 7.44
C TYR A 11 29.51 -20.42 6.54
N SER A 12 29.83 -20.59 5.27
CA SER A 12 29.40 -19.64 4.25
C SER A 12 27.93 -19.94 3.93
N ASP A 13 27.01 -19.18 4.49
CA ASP A 13 25.62 -19.21 4.08
C ASP A 13 25.49 -18.60 2.69
N TYR A 14 25.54 -19.48 1.68
CA TYR A 14 25.23 -19.10 0.31
C TYR A 14 23.71 -19.02 0.16
N ASN A 15 23.19 -17.82 -0.05
CA ASN A 15 21.77 -17.61 -0.39
C ASN A 15 21.61 -17.74 -1.91
N PRO A 16 21.01 -18.83 -2.43
CA PRO A 16 20.94 -19.09 -3.87
C PRO A 16 19.98 -18.17 -4.63
N ALA A 17 19.23 -17.31 -3.94
CA ALA A 17 18.24 -16.43 -4.57
C ALA A 17 18.82 -15.18 -5.24
N TYR A 18 20.03 -14.75 -4.86
CA TYR A 18 20.60 -13.47 -5.36
C TYR A 18 22.02 -13.54 -5.90
N GLY A 19 22.71 -14.69 -5.88
CA GLY A 19 24.02 -14.86 -6.52
C GLY A 19 25.18 -14.03 -5.98
N SER A 20 24.98 -13.25 -4.91
CA SER A 20 26.02 -12.44 -4.29
C SER A 20 26.45 -13.07 -2.97
N PRO A 21 27.75 -13.20 -2.70
CA PRO A 21 28.23 -13.72 -1.41
C PRO A 21 27.86 -12.72 -0.30
N VAL A 22 27.23 -13.22 0.74
CA VAL A 22 27.07 -12.46 1.99
C VAL A 22 28.48 -12.31 2.57
N ILE A 23 29.03 -11.10 2.51
CA ILE A 23 30.33 -10.80 3.14
C ILE A 23 30.10 -10.72 4.64
N THR A 24 30.28 -11.84 5.34
CA THR A 24 30.42 -11.90 6.78
C THR A 24 31.90 -11.81 7.17
N THR A 25 32.55 -10.71 6.87
CA THR A 25 33.80 -10.35 7.53
C THR A 25 33.43 -9.54 8.77
N PRO A 26 33.83 -9.93 9.98
CA PRO A 26 33.74 -9.05 11.12
C PRO A 26 34.62 -7.82 10.81
N LEU A 27 34.02 -6.64 10.76
CA LEU A 27 34.76 -5.39 10.66
C LEU A 27 35.76 -5.33 11.81
N CYS A 28 37.05 -5.36 11.49
CA CYS A 28 38.10 -5.05 12.44
C CYS A 28 37.84 -3.68 13.08
N GLU A 29 38.14 -3.57 14.36
CA GLU A 29 37.94 -2.37 15.16
C GLU A 29 38.40 -1.08 14.44
N ASN A 30 37.41 -0.17 14.19
CA ASN A 30 37.58 1.27 14.06
C ASN A 30 38.16 1.94 12.80
N GLU A 31 38.06 1.38 11.61
CA GLU A 31 38.27 2.22 10.42
C GLU A 31 36.91 2.64 9.82
N MET A 32 36.54 3.91 9.98
CA MET A 32 35.39 4.51 9.26
C MET A 32 35.68 4.49 7.76
N ILE A 33 34.74 3.97 6.97
CA ILE A 33 34.87 4.00 5.50
C ILE A 33 34.65 5.45 5.02
N PRO A 34 35.49 5.99 4.12
CA PRO A 34 35.28 7.32 3.57
C PRO A 34 33.92 7.47 2.89
N VAL A 35 33.25 8.60 3.12
CA VAL A 35 31.91 8.88 2.53
C VAL A 35 31.90 8.70 1.01
N GLU A 36 32.96 9.11 0.31
CA GLU A 36 33.07 8.96 -1.14
C GLU A 36 33.12 7.50 -1.58
N GLU A 37 33.75 6.64 -0.82
CA GLU A 37 33.80 5.20 -1.12
C GLU A 37 32.40 4.56 -0.97
N ILE A 38 31.70 4.90 0.12
CA ILE A 38 30.30 4.45 0.32
C ILE A 38 29.42 4.98 -0.82
N PHE A 39 29.55 6.26 -1.18
CA PHE A 39 28.80 6.90 -2.24
C PHE A 39 29.02 6.17 -3.59
N HIS A 40 30.26 5.96 -3.98
CA HIS A 40 30.56 5.26 -5.23
C HIS A 40 30.07 3.80 -5.23
N ARG A 41 30.23 3.09 -4.12
CA ARG A 41 29.71 1.73 -3.96
C ARG A 41 28.20 1.66 -4.14
N CYS A 42 27.46 2.58 -3.53
CA CYS A 42 26.00 2.61 -3.60
C CYS A 42 25.45 3.01 -4.98
N LEU A 43 26.22 3.80 -5.75
CA LEU A 43 25.84 4.19 -7.11
C LEU A 43 26.47 3.30 -8.19
N SER A 44 27.32 2.33 -7.83
CA SER A 44 27.91 1.39 -8.78
C SER A 44 26.87 0.33 -9.16
N GLY A 45 26.52 0.26 -10.44
CA GLY A 45 25.59 -0.75 -10.93
C GLY A 45 24.95 -0.37 -12.27
N PRO A 46 24.27 -1.32 -12.92
CA PRO A 46 23.59 -1.08 -14.19
C PRO A 46 22.24 -0.39 -14.02
N PHE A 47 21.72 -0.30 -12.79
CA PHE A 47 20.37 0.19 -12.46
C PHE A 47 20.37 1.66 -12.08
N LYS A 48 19.18 2.28 -12.10
CA LYS A 48 18.97 3.70 -11.80
C LYS A 48 17.93 3.94 -10.69
N GLY A 49 17.62 2.91 -9.88
CA GLY A 49 16.71 3.06 -8.77
C GLY A 49 15.23 3.02 -9.18
N GLU A 50 14.81 1.98 -9.89
CA GLU A 50 13.39 1.81 -10.26
C GLU A 50 12.55 1.16 -9.15
N LEU A 51 13.18 0.44 -8.21
CA LEU A 51 12.52 -0.10 -7.03
C LEU A 51 12.34 1.02 -6.00
N THR A 52 11.10 1.29 -5.66
CA THR A 52 10.72 2.27 -4.62
C THR A 52 9.93 1.60 -3.51
N ALA A 53 9.93 2.22 -2.32
CA ALA A 53 9.14 1.73 -1.20
C ALA A 53 7.65 1.58 -1.56
N GLN A 54 7.10 2.50 -2.35
CA GLN A 54 5.72 2.44 -2.83
C GLN A 54 5.49 1.23 -3.73
N ASN A 55 6.33 1.02 -4.75
CA ASN A 55 6.16 -0.12 -5.67
C ASN A 55 6.26 -1.45 -4.93
N VAL A 56 7.25 -1.60 -4.05
CA VAL A 56 7.45 -2.83 -3.27
C VAL A 56 6.28 -3.09 -2.32
N SER A 57 5.74 -2.04 -1.68
CA SER A 57 4.58 -2.20 -0.80
C SER A 57 3.30 -2.62 -1.54
N LEU A 58 3.15 -2.22 -2.80
CA LEU A 58 2.00 -2.55 -3.64
C LEU A 58 2.05 -3.96 -4.24
N TYR A 59 3.19 -4.66 -4.18
CA TYR A 59 3.35 -5.94 -4.87
C TYR A 59 2.29 -6.97 -4.46
N HIS A 60 1.96 -7.06 -3.18
CA HIS A 60 0.98 -8.03 -2.69
C HIS A 60 -0.49 -7.59 -2.79
N THR A 61 -0.74 -6.30 -2.97
CA THR A 61 -2.10 -5.75 -3.03
C THR A 61 -2.51 -5.34 -4.42
N CYS A 62 -1.61 -4.72 -5.17
CA CYS A 62 -1.90 -4.05 -6.43
C CYS A 62 -0.76 -4.15 -7.45
N PRO A 63 -0.26 -5.37 -7.78
CA PRO A 63 0.89 -5.53 -8.67
C PRO A 63 0.66 -4.93 -10.07
N PHE A 64 -0.60 -4.79 -10.50
CA PHE A 64 -0.94 -4.16 -11.78
C PHE A 64 -0.62 -2.66 -11.80
N ASN A 65 -0.66 -1.96 -10.66
CA ASN A 65 -0.23 -0.55 -10.57
C ASN A 65 1.26 -0.41 -10.88
N ILE A 66 2.10 -1.33 -10.41
CA ILE A 66 3.55 -1.36 -10.71
C ILE A 66 3.78 -1.46 -12.23
N TYR A 67 3.04 -2.39 -12.86
CA TYR A 67 3.09 -2.55 -14.31
C TYR A 67 2.64 -1.28 -15.05
N CYS A 68 1.54 -0.67 -14.61
CA CYS A 68 1.02 0.55 -15.24
C CYS A 68 2.02 1.71 -15.13
N GLU A 69 2.62 1.90 -13.96
CA GLU A 69 3.59 2.98 -13.73
C GLU A 69 4.80 2.89 -14.68
N LYS A 70 5.22 1.69 -15.02
CA LYS A 70 6.38 1.46 -15.92
C LYS A 70 6.01 1.47 -17.39
N PHE A 71 4.86 0.89 -17.78
CA PHE A 71 4.58 0.51 -19.17
C PHE A 71 3.36 1.18 -19.79
N VAL A 72 2.56 1.91 -19.02
CA VAL A 72 1.40 2.64 -19.53
C VAL A 72 1.74 4.13 -19.63
N SER A 73 1.22 4.80 -20.66
CA SER A 73 1.47 6.24 -20.82
C SER A 73 0.80 7.04 -19.71
N GLU A 74 1.35 8.21 -19.40
CA GLU A 74 0.81 9.17 -18.42
C GLU A 74 -0.66 9.56 -18.69
N GLU A 75 -1.10 9.52 -19.95
CA GLU A 75 -2.49 9.77 -20.34
C GLU A 75 -3.49 8.76 -19.76
N GLY A 76 -3.00 7.58 -19.36
CA GLY A 76 -3.81 6.56 -18.71
C GLY A 76 -4.07 6.83 -17.22
N LYS A 77 -3.35 7.76 -16.62
CA LYS A 77 -3.52 8.12 -15.21
C LYS A 77 -4.83 8.83 -14.95
N ASP A 78 -5.40 8.57 -13.80
CA ASP A 78 -6.55 9.29 -13.29
C ASP A 78 -6.14 10.71 -12.89
N PRO A 79 -6.97 11.72 -13.17
CA PRO A 79 -6.67 13.09 -12.79
C PRO A 79 -6.66 13.24 -11.26
N MET A 80 -5.89 14.21 -10.80
CA MET A 80 -5.93 14.62 -9.39
C MET A 80 -7.33 15.18 -9.07
N SER A 81 -7.96 14.65 -8.02
CA SER A 81 -9.23 15.19 -7.53
C SER A 81 -8.99 16.15 -6.37
N PRO A 82 -9.89 17.13 -6.12
CA PRO A 82 -9.78 18.03 -4.96
C PRO A 82 -9.69 17.29 -3.62
N TYR A 83 -10.36 16.16 -3.49
CA TYR A 83 -10.28 15.33 -2.30
C TYR A 83 -8.87 14.72 -2.11
N ARG A 84 -8.23 14.28 -3.19
CA ARG A 84 -6.85 13.75 -3.11
C ARG A 84 -5.82 14.84 -2.85
N GLU A 85 -6.03 16.04 -3.41
CA GLU A 85 -5.21 17.22 -3.07
C GLU A 85 -5.26 17.48 -1.56
N LEU A 86 -6.48 17.51 -0.99
CA LEU A 86 -6.68 17.68 0.45
C LEU A 86 -5.98 16.59 1.27
N LEU A 87 -6.04 15.31 0.84
CA LEU A 87 -5.34 14.23 1.53
C LEU A 87 -3.81 14.39 1.52
N LEU A 88 -3.25 14.87 0.40
CA LEU A 88 -1.81 15.15 0.31
C LEU A 88 -1.40 16.33 1.19
N GLU A 89 -2.18 17.43 1.18
CA GLU A 89 -1.93 18.59 2.05
C GLU A 89 -1.92 18.17 3.52
N ARG A 90 -2.93 17.45 3.96
CA ARG A 90 -3.01 16.95 5.34
C ARG A 90 -1.88 15.99 5.70
N GLY A 91 -1.43 15.17 4.74
CA GLY A 91 -0.25 14.31 4.92
C GLY A 91 1.01 15.12 5.23
N LEU A 92 1.23 16.19 4.46
CA LEU A 92 2.35 17.12 4.65
C LEU A 92 2.22 17.90 5.98
N GLU A 93 1.03 18.36 6.33
CA GLU A 93 0.77 19.02 7.61
C GLU A 93 1.06 18.09 8.79
N HIS A 94 0.64 16.83 8.69
CA HIS A 94 0.91 15.85 9.72
C HIS A 94 2.42 15.57 9.87
N GLU A 95 3.14 15.37 8.77
CA GLU A 95 4.60 15.22 8.79
C GLU A 95 5.25 16.43 9.48
N HIS A 96 4.85 17.65 9.12
CA HIS A 96 5.32 18.89 9.73
C HIS A 96 5.07 18.89 11.25
N ARG A 97 3.86 18.57 11.67
CA ARG A 97 3.47 18.50 13.09
C ARG A 97 4.34 17.50 13.88
N VAL A 98 4.58 16.31 13.31
CA VAL A 98 5.46 15.31 13.94
C VAL A 98 6.88 15.86 14.08
N ILE A 99 7.39 16.47 13.01
CA ILE A 99 8.76 17.00 13.01
C ILE A 99 8.93 18.12 14.04
N GLU A 100 8.03 19.08 14.10
CA GLU A 100 8.08 20.17 15.06
C GLU A 100 8.00 19.67 16.52
N ASN A 101 7.20 18.64 16.77
CA ASN A 101 7.05 18.06 18.10
C ASN A 101 8.24 17.19 18.54
N ARG A 102 8.79 16.39 17.62
CA ARG A 102 9.80 15.37 17.97
C ARG A 102 11.22 15.78 17.66
N TYR A 103 11.42 16.66 16.68
CA TYR A 103 12.73 17.02 16.14
C TYR A 103 12.87 18.55 15.94
N PRO A 104 12.60 19.38 16.96
CA PRO A 104 12.48 20.85 16.82
C PRO A 104 13.78 21.55 16.41
N GLU A 105 14.93 20.93 16.66
CA GLU A 105 16.24 21.52 16.33
C GLU A 105 16.69 21.24 14.89
N TYR A 106 15.93 20.41 14.16
CA TYR A 106 16.31 20.00 12.80
C TYR A 106 15.98 21.09 11.79
N ARG A 107 16.95 21.42 10.95
CA ARG A 107 16.76 22.32 9.80
C ARG A 107 16.61 21.52 8.51
N ALA A 108 15.64 21.89 7.68
CA ALA A 108 15.48 21.30 6.35
C ALA A 108 16.75 21.54 5.50
N ILE A 109 17.23 20.50 4.86
CA ILE A 109 18.39 20.55 3.97
C ILE A 109 17.85 20.62 2.54
N HIS A 110 18.31 21.57 1.76
CA HIS A 110 17.98 21.70 0.35
C HIS A 110 19.01 21.00 -0.52
N PHE A 111 18.56 20.33 -1.57
CA PHE A 111 19.42 19.69 -2.58
C PHE A 111 18.73 19.76 -3.94
N GLU A 112 19.50 19.76 -5.01
CA GLU A 112 18.99 19.91 -6.38
C GLU A 112 18.80 18.53 -7.08
N THR A 113 19.64 17.55 -6.74
CA THR A 113 19.57 16.20 -7.33
C THR A 113 19.53 15.11 -6.25
N PRO A 114 18.93 13.95 -6.53
CA PRO A 114 18.93 12.83 -5.58
C PRO A 114 20.35 12.41 -5.16
N GLU A 115 21.33 12.45 -6.07
CA GLU A 115 22.70 12.11 -5.77
C GLU A 115 23.35 13.11 -4.82
N GLU A 116 23.08 14.41 -5.01
CA GLU A 116 23.52 15.44 -4.06
C GLU A 116 22.92 15.21 -2.68
N GLY A 117 21.61 15.00 -2.60
CA GLY A 117 20.93 14.68 -1.34
C GLY A 117 21.50 13.41 -0.68
N PHE A 118 21.81 12.39 -1.47
CA PHE A 118 22.43 11.17 -0.96
C PHE A 118 23.85 11.40 -0.45
N ARG A 119 24.65 12.25 -1.09
CA ARG A 119 25.97 12.63 -0.59
C ARG A 119 25.87 13.39 0.74
N ILE A 120 24.85 14.26 0.87
CA ILE A 120 24.60 15.00 2.09
C ILE A 120 24.23 14.05 3.24
N ILE A 121 23.31 13.10 3.02
CA ILE A 121 22.91 12.15 4.08
C ILE A 121 24.09 11.31 4.58
N LEU A 122 24.93 10.81 3.66
CA LEU A 122 26.15 10.08 4.02
C LEU A 122 27.09 10.94 4.86
N GLY A 123 27.24 12.22 4.51
CA GLY A 123 28.03 13.18 5.28
C GLY A 123 27.48 13.43 6.68
N GLU A 124 26.17 13.58 6.84
CA GLU A 124 25.51 13.70 8.15
C GLU A 124 25.68 12.44 8.99
N MET A 125 25.51 11.27 8.37
CA MET A 125 25.72 9.99 9.05
C MET A 125 27.17 9.82 9.50
N ALA A 126 28.15 10.17 8.65
CA ALA A 126 29.56 10.09 9.00
C ALA A 126 29.97 11.06 10.11
N ARG A 127 29.33 12.23 10.19
CA ARG A 127 29.51 13.17 11.32
C ARG A 127 28.83 12.73 12.61
N GLY A 128 28.04 11.66 12.55
CA GLY A 128 27.29 11.14 13.70
C GLY A 128 26.15 12.05 14.14
N ALA A 129 25.45 12.70 13.20
CA ALA A 129 24.25 13.47 13.49
C ALA A 129 23.21 12.60 14.23
N GLU A 130 22.61 13.12 15.31
CA GLU A 130 21.63 12.36 16.10
C GLU A 130 20.37 12.01 15.30
N VAL A 131 19.98 12.92 14.38
CA VAL A 131 18.81 12.79 13.51
C VAL A 131 19.17 13.30 12.12
N VAL A 132 18.76 12.57 11.08
CA VAL A 132 18.82 12.99 9.67
C VAL A 132 17.44 12.77 9.05
N ARG A 133 16.94 13.72 8.25
CA ARG A 133 15.59 13.64 7.70
C ARG A 133 15.43 14.14 6.26
N GLY A 134 14.38 13.63 5.59
CA GLY A 134 13.90 14.16 4.32
C GLY A 134 14.89 14.04 3.17
N LEU A 135 15.90 13.18 3.30
CA LEU A 135 16.95 13.00 2.30
C LEU A 135 16.80 11.67 1.54
N PRO A 136 17.28 11.59 0.30
CA PRO A 136 17.20 10.38 -0.49
C PRO A 136 18.20 9.32 -0.01
N LEU A 137 17.79 8.05 -0.11
CA LEU A 137 18.65 6.88 -0.09
C LEU A 137 18.75 6.31 -1.50
N LEU A 138 19.94 5.99 -1.96
CA LEU A 138 20.21 5.39 -3.26
C LEU A 138 21.05 4.13 -3.09
N TYR A 139 20.60 3.01 -3.69
CA TYR A 139 21.38 1.77 -3.74
C TYR A 139 21.16 1.07 -5.09
N PHE A 140 21.92 1.49 -6.09
CA PHE A 140 21.78 1.04 -7.47
C PHE A 140 22.27 -0.39 -7.75
N PRO A 141 23.15 -1.02 -6.95
CA PRO A 141 23.44 -2.44 -7.15
C PRO A 141 22.21 -3.34 -7.10
N GLU A 142 21.17 -2.97 -6.34
CA GLU A 142 19.88 -3.68 -6.26
C GLU A 142 18.69 -2.84 -6.79
N ASN A 143 18.96 -1.86 -7.67
CA ASN A 143 17.96 -1.02 -8.33
C ASN A 143 17.06 -0.21 -7.37
N MET A 144 17.51 0.11 -6.16
CA MET A 144 16.69 0.72 -5.12
C MET A 144 16.92 2.22 -4.97
N GLN A 145 15.84 2.95 -4.78
CA GLN A 145 15.85 4.36 -4.36
C GLN A 145 14.63 4.71 -3.51
N GLY A 146 14.77 5.78 -2.73
CA GLY A 146 13.64 6.34 -2.00
C GLY A 146 14.04 7.55 -1.16
N ARG A 147 13.08 8.15 -0.48
CA ARG A 147 13.27 9.27 0.42
C ARG A 147 12.71 8.90 1.78
N ILE A 148 13.58 8.89 2.78
CA ILE A 148 13.22 8.58 4.16
C ILE A 148 12.63 9.79 4.86
N ASP A 149 11.73 9.56 5.81
CA ASP A 149 11.24 10.64 6.66
C ASP A 149 12.31 11.00 7.70
N VAL A 150 12.78 10.01 8.48
CA VAL A 150 13.77 10.23 9.56
C VAL A 150 14.71 9.04 9.70
N LEU A 151 16.01 9.30 9.91
CA LEU A 151 16.98 8.38 10.48
C LEU A 151 17.35 8.83 11.89
N GLU A 152 17.33 7.91 12.83
CA GLU A 152 17.76 8.12 14.21
C GLU A 152 19.00 7.31 14.52
N LYS A 153 20.01 7.95 15.13
CA LYS A 153 21.25 7.31 15.55
C LYS A 153 21.04 6.37 16.74
N ARG A 154 21.72 5.22 16.71
CA ARG A 154 21.74 4.19 17.75
C ARG A 154 23.17 3.79 18.10
N HIS A 155 23.43 3.46 19.37
CA HIS A 155 24.77 3.13 19.86
C HIS A 155 24.95 1.66 20.24
N ASP A 156 23.97 0.82 19.97
CA ASP A 156 23.98 -0.60 20.35
C ASP A 156 24.81 -1.49 19.43
N ARG A 157 25.13 -1.00 18.22
CA ARG A 157 25.94 -1.73 17.20
C ARG A 157 26.86 -0.79 16.43
N PRO A 158 28.04 -1.26 16.01
CA PRO A 158 28.90 -0.52 15.07
C PRO A 158 28.36 -0.62 13.63
N SER A 159 28.76 0.33 12.80
CA SER A 159 28.56 0.34 11.35
C SER A 159 29.79 0.88 10.64
N VAL A 160 29.73 1.02 9.31
CA VAL A 160 30.81 1.67 8.52
C VAL A 160 31.05 3.14 8.94
N PHE A 161 30.13 3.75 9.65
CA PHE A 161 30.25 5.13 10.15
C PHE A 161 30.92 5.24 11.53
N GLY A 162 31.17 4.12 12.23
CA GLY A 162 31.80 4.09 13.56
C GLY A 162 31.02 3.23 14.58
N ASN A 163 31.21 3.53 15.87
CA ASN A 163 30.56 2.79 16.97
C ASN A 163 29.06 3.14 17.15
N TYR A 164 28.36 3.34 16.05
CA TYR A 164 26.93 3.61 16.00
C TYR A 164 26.38 3.19 14.66
N HIS A 165 25.08 3.09 14.58
CA HIS A 165 24.32 2.88 13.35
C HIS A 165 23.06 3.76 13.35
N TYR A 166 22.32 3.71 12.24
CA TYR A 166 21.03 4.42 12.12
C TYR A 166 19.89 3.43 11.96
N THR A 167 18.71 3.84 12.44
CA THR A 167 17.45 3.14 12.23
C THR A 167 16.43 4.07 11.57
N VAL A 168 15.51 3.49 10.81
CA VAL A 168 14.46 4.21 10.08
C VAL A 168 13.29 4.51 11.01
N THR A 169 12.76 5.73 10.92
CA THR A 169 11.48 6.14 11.50
C THR A 169 10.65 6.78 10.39
N GLU A 170 9.54 6.14 10.01
CA GLU A 170 8.57 6.63 9.03
C GLU A 170 7.41 7.36 9.71
N ILE A 171 6.83 8.34 9.04
CA ILE A 171 5.68 9.11 9.53
C ILE A 171 4.46 8.77 8.65
N LYS A 172 3.37 8.35 9.27
CA LYS A 172 2.15 7.99 8.54
C LYS A 172 0.93 8.67 9.11
N GLN A 173 0.22 9.39 8.27
CA GLN A 173 -1.07 9.99 8.59
C GLN A 173 -2.16 8.91 8.64
N ALA A 174 -2.01 7.95 9.51
CA ALA A 174 -2.95 6.86 9.71
C ALA A 174 -2.99 6.48 11.18
N LYS A 175 -4.16 6.43 11.80
CA LYS A 175 -4.31 5.93 13.19
C LYS A 175 -3.91 4.47 13.28
N LYS A 176 -4.36 3.65 12.34
CA LYS A 176 -4.05 2.23 12.29
C LYS A 176 -3.01 1.95 11.21
N ILE A 177 -1.83 1.53 11.61
CA ILE A 177 -0.77 1.16 10.67
C ILE A 177 -1.16 -0.12 9.93
N ARG A 178 -1.11 -0.04 8.59
CA ARG A 178 -1.37 -1.15 7.68
C ARG A 178 -0.06 -1.82 7.26
N LYS A 179 -0.17 -3.01 6.71
CA LYS A 179 0.97 -3.81 6.26
C LYS A 179 1.81 -3.12 5.19
N GLU A 180 1.17 -2.39 4.29
CA GLU A 180 1.85 -1.61 3.25
C GLU A 180 2.76 -0.54 3.86
N HIS A 181 2.35 0.12 4.95
CA HIS A 181 3.17 1.09 5.67
C HIS A 181 4.39 0.43 6.31
N ILE A 182 4.20 -0.77 6.86
CA ILE A 182 5.28 -1.55 7.49
C ILE A 182 6.30 -1.99 6.43
N LEU A 183 5.84 -2.47 5.27
CA LEU A 183 6.73 -2.88 4.17
C LEU A 183 7.51 -1.70 3.57
N GLN A 184 6.94 -0.48 3.54
CA GLN A 184 7.68 0.72 3.14
C GLN A 184 8.84 1.02 4.09
N ALA A 185 8.58 1.04 5.41
CA ALA A 185 9.63 1.25 6.42
C ALA A 185 10.68 0.13 6.41
N ALA A 186 10.24 -1.13 6.22
CA ALA A 186 11.15 -2.27 6.08
C ALA A 186 12.02 -2.16 4.82
N PHE A 187 11.50 -1.64 3.70
CA PHE A 187 12.26 -1.41 2.49
C PHE A 187 13.38 -0.39 2.71
N TYR A 188 13.10 0.72 3.37
CA TYR A 188 14.14 1.69 3.73
C TYR A 188 15.16 1.12 4.71
N THR A 189 14.72 0.28 5.65
CA THR A 189 15.62 -0.43 6.57
C THR A 189 16.55 -1.38 5.82
N HIS A 190 16.03 -2.09 4.81
CA HIS A 190 16.83 -2.95 3.96
C HIS A 190 17.88 -2.15 3.16
N MET A 191 17.50 -1.03 2.55
CA MET A 191 18.45 -0.13 1.87
C MET A 191 19.52 0.38 2.85
N LEU A 192 19.11 0.82 4.03
CA LEU A 192 20.01 1.32 5.06
C LEU A 192 21.00 0.24 5.51
N THR A 193 20.55 -1.02 5.65
CA THR A 193 21.41 -2.17 5.93
C THR A 193 22.57 -2.27 4.93
N LYS A 194 22.27 -2.12 3.63
CA LYS A 194 23.29 -2.18 2.55
C LYS A 194 24.23 -0.98 2.57
N ILE A 195 23.72 0.20 2.91
CA ILE A 195 24.50 1.44 2.93
C ILE A 195 25.46 1.46 4.13
N GLN A 196 24.99 1.12 5.32
CA GLN A 196 25.76 1.20 6.56
C GLN A 196 26.43 -0.10 6.99
N GLU A 197 26.24 -1.20 6.25
CA GLU A 197 26.76 -2.56 6.54
C GLU A 197 26.44 -3.04 7.97
N CYS A 198 25.30 -2.64 8.45
CA CYS A 198 24.75 -3.03 9.75
C CYS A 198 23.24 -3.21 9.63
N ILE A 199 22.74 -4.35 10.09
CA ILE A 199 21.30 -4.63 10.11
C ILE A 199 20.69 -4.02 11.36
N PRO A 200 19.83 -2.98 11.27
CA PRO A 200 19.05 -2.50 12.39
C PRO A 200 18.09 -3.61 12.86
N GLU A 201 18.01 -3.84 14.16
CA GLU A 201 17.09 -4.83 14.73
C GLU A 201 15.64 -4.41 14.53
N THR A 202 15.38 -3.11 14.70
CA THR A 202 14.06 -2.54 14.63
C THR A 202 14.01 -1.31 13.74
N PHE A 203 12.81 -1.00 13.26
CA PHE A 203 12.44 0.28 12.67
C PHE A 203 11.15 0.78 13.31
N ARG A 204 10.81 2.05 13.07
CA ARG A 204 9.70 2.71 13.73
C ARG A 204 8.75 3.36 12.75
N ILE A 205 7.49 3.47 13.16
CA ILE A 205 6.47 4.26 12.47
C ILE A 205 5.79 5.15 13.50
N ILE A 206 5.73 6.45 13.23
CA ILE A 206 4.93 7.41 13.99
C ILE A 206 3.57 7.52 13.31
N ASN A 207 2.50 7.19 14.02
CA ASN A 207 1.14 7.23 13.52
C ASN A 207 0.51 8.63 13.64
N TYR A 208 -0.77 8.75 13.27
CA TYR A 208 -1.54 9.97 13.36
C TYR A 208 -1.60 10.55 14.80
N ASP A 209 -1.76 9.69 15.80
CA ASP A 209 -1.87 10.05 17.21
C ASP A 209 -0.51 10.37 17.87
N LEU A 210 0.55 10.51 17.07
CA LEU A 210 1.93 10.72 17.50
C LEU A 210 2.51 9.56 18.33
N GLU A 211 1.91 8.39 18.28
CA GLU A 211 2.43 7.18 18.90
C GLU A 211 3.57 6.61 18.06
N THR A 212 4.65 6.22 18.72
CA THR A 212 5.76 5.53 18.07
C THR A 212 5.58 4.02 18.20
N LEU A 213 5.35 3.36 17.07
CA LEU A 213 5.21 1.91 16.97
C LEU A 213 6.54 1.34 16.48
N GLU A 214 7.06 0.36 17.19
CA GLU A 214 8.34 -0.30 16.87
C GLU A 214 8.09 -1.71 16.32
N TYR A 215 8.82 -2.07 15.26
CA TYR A 215 8.69 -3.34 14.54
C TYR A 215 10.06 -4.00 14.40
N HIS A 216 10.14 -5.32 14.61
CA HIS A 216 11.35 -6.09 14.35
C HIS A 216 11.50 -6.34 12.86
N PHE A 217 12.66 -6.00 12.30
CA PHE A 217 12.91 -6.15 10.86
C PHE A 217 12.82 -7.61 10.40
N SER A 218 13.31 -8.55 11.21
CA SER A 218 13.25 -9.99 10.96
C SER A 218 11.85 -10.53 10.69
N ASP A 219 10.80 -9.91 11.27
CA ASP A 219 9.42 -10.37 11.12
C ASP A 219 8.87 -10.11 9.70
N TYR A 220 9.47 -9.16 8.99
CA TYR A 220 9.02 -8.70 7.66
C TYR A 220 10.01 -8.97 6.54
N GLU A 221 11.24 -9.39 6.84
CA GLU A 221 12.33 -9.54 5.88
C GLU A 221 11.97 -10.52 4.75
N VAL A 222 11.43 -11.69 5.07
CA VAL A 222 11.07 -12.72 4.07
C VAL A 222 10.02 -12.20 3.10
N GLU A 223 9.01 -11.51 3.60
CA GLU A 223 7.95 -10.95 2.77
C GLU A 223 8.45 -9.78 1.94
N LEU A 224 9.27 -8.91 2.54
CA LEU A 224 9.91 -7.81 1.84
C LEU A 224 10.77 -8.30 0.67
N LEU A 225 11.63 -9.30 0.90
CA LEU A 225 12.48 -9.86 -0.16
C LEU A 225 11.65 -10.52 -1.27
N SER A 226 10.54 -11.16 -0.93
CA SER A 226 9.58 -11.67 -1.91
C SER A 226 8.97 -10.53 -2.74
N ALA A 227 8.57 -9.44 -2.08
CA ALA A 227 8.00 -8.27 -2.76
C ALA A 227 9.03 -7.55 -3.65
N ILE A 228 10.27 -7.37 -3.19
CA ILE A 228 11.38 -6.81 -3.99
C ILE A 228 11.59 -7.65 -5.26
N LYS A 229 11.74 -8.97 -5.11
CA LYS A 229 11.94 -9.88 -6.24
C LYS A 229 10.79 -9.85 -7.24
N GLY A 230 9.55 -9.89 -6.74
CA GLY A 230 8.37 -9.85 -7.60
C GLY A 230 8.20 -8.50 -8.30
N THR A 231 8.44 -7.40 -7.60
CA THR A 231 8.44 -6.05 -8.21
C THR A 231 9.48 -5.94 -9.31
N GLN A 232 10.71 -6.41 -9.07
CA GLN A 232 11.76 -6.41 -10.10
C GLN A 232 11.35 -7.27 -11.32
N ALA A 233 10.73 -8.44 -11.11
CA ALA A 233 10.26 -9.28 -12.21
C ALA A 233 9.20 -8.58 -13.08
N ILE A 234 8.34 -7.75 -12.47
CA ILE A 234 7.39 -6.90 -13.21
C ILE A 234 8.14 -5.82 -14.00
N LEU A 235 9.06 -5.10 -13.37
CA LEU A 235 9.84 -4.03 -14.01
C LEU A 235 10.68 -4.54 -15.18
N ASP A 236 11.21 -5.76 -15.08
CA ASP A 236 11.96 -6.44 -16.14
C ASP A 236 11.08 -7.11 -17.20
N SER A 237 9.77 -6.95 -17.14
CA SER A 237 8.80 -7.61 -18.04
C SER A 237 8.82 -9.14 -17.99
N ILE A 238 9.38 -9.75 -16.95
CA ILE A 238 9.38 -11.21 -16.75
C ILE A 238 8.00 -11.65 -16.27
N GLU A 239 7.38 -10.86 -15.40
CA GLU A 239 6.03 -11.07 -14.90
C GLU A 239 5.11 -9.97 -15.40
N ARG A 240 3.94 -10.35 -15.94
CA ARG A 240 2.90 -9.41 -16.32
C ARG A 240 1.65 -9.64 -15.48
N PRO A 241 1.43 -8.83 -14.45
CA PRO A 241 0.22 -8.93 -13.64
C PRO A 241 -1.02 -8.58 -14.45
N THR A 242 -2.16 -9.10 -14.04
CA THR A 242 -3.46 -8.79 -14.65
C THR A 242 -4.25 -7.82 -13.79
N ALA A 243 -4.97 -6.90 -14.44
CA ALA A 243 -5.88 -5.98 -13.76
C ALA A 243 -6.92 -6.74 -12.93
N THR A 244 -7.22 -6.23 -11.74
CA THR A 244 -8.31 -6.71 -10.89
C THR A 244 -9.33 -5.59 -10.74
N TYR A 245 -10.59 -5.87 -11.07
CA TYR A 245 -11.65 -4.88 -11.03
C TYR A 245 -11.85 -4.33 -9.61
N ASN A 246 -11.95 -3.00 -9.49
CA ASN A 246 -12.09 -2.25 -8.24
C ASN A 246 -11.03 -2.59 -7.16
N ALA A 247 -9.82 -2.92 -7.57
CA ALA A 247 -8.74 -3.25 -6.63
C ALA A 247 -7.44 -2.48 -6.87
N SER A 248 -7.40 -1.67 -7.92
CA SER A 248 -6.25 -0.79 -8.17
C SER A 248 -6.36 0.50 -7.40
N GLU A 249 -5.21 1.07 -7.08
CA GLU A 249 -5.11 2.36 -6.41
C GLU A 249 -4.85 3.48 -7.42
N TRP A 250 -5.15 4.71 -7.01
CA TRP A 250 -4.80 5.90 -7.78
C TRP A 250 -3.27 5.89 -8.08
N PRO A 251 -2.87 6.32 -9.27
CA PRO A 251 -3.64 6.94 -10.35
C PRO A 251 -4.14 5.97 -11.44
N TRP A 252 -4.25 4.69 -11.18
CA TRP A 252 -4.54 3.67 -12.19
C TRP A 252 -5.89 2.96 -12.02
N GLU A 253 -6.79 3.48 -11.18
CA GLU A 253 -8.09 2.88 -10.88
C GLU A 253 -8.95 2.70 -12.14
N ARG A 254 -9.15 3.78 -12.90
CA ARG A 254 -9.96 3.77 -14.12
C ARG A 254 -9.34 2.89 -15.20
N TYR A 255 -8.03 3.03 -15.43
CA TYR A 255 -7.32 2.23 -16.42
C TYR A 255 -7.41 0.73 -16.09
N SER A 256 -7.16 0.36 -14.85
CA SER A 256 -7.24 -1.01 -14.38
C SER A 256 -8.64 -1.61 -14.54
N ASN A 257 -9.68 -0.86 -14.16
CA ASN A 257 -11.05 -1.29 -14.34
C ASN A 257 -11.41 -1.50 -15.81
N HIS A 258 -10.95 -0.60 -16.68
CA HIS A 258 -11.16 -0.73 -18.13
C HIS A 258 -10.47 -1.98 -18.70
N GLU A 259 -9.24 -2.27 -18.26
CA GLU A 259 -8.52 -3.47 -18.66
C GLU A 259 -9.19 -4.76 -18.14
N ALA A 260 -9.65 -4.78 -16.88
CA ALA A 260 -10.39 -5.92 -16.35
C ALA A 260 -11.67 -6.19 -17.16
N ILE A 261 -12.42 -5.14 -17.51
CA ILE A 261 -13.63 -5.24 -18.36
C ILE A 261 -13.25 -5.74 -19.77
N ARG A 262 -12.25 -5.14 -20.40
CA ARG A 262 -11.77 -5.52 -21.73
C ARG A 262 -11.36 -6.99 -21.78
N MET A 263 -10.68 -7.44 -20.75
CA MET A 263 -10.19 -8.81 -20.63
C MET A 263 -11.25 -9.80 -20.17
N ARG A 264 -12.45 -9.34 -19.81
CA ARG A 264 -13.51 -10.18 -19.21
C ARG A 264 -12.97 -10.96 -18.00
N ASP A 265 -12.18 -10.28 -17.18
CA ASP A 265 -11.49 -10.88 -16.04
C ASP A 265 -12.47 -11.48 -15.03
N VAL A 266 -12.03 -12.52 -14.32
CA VAL A 266 -12.85 -13.18 -13.30
C VAL A 266 -13.23 -12.24 -12.13
N SER A 267 -12.44 -11.21 -11.88
CA SER A 267 -12.73 -10.21 -10.84
C SER A 267 -13.95 -9.33 -11.12
N LEU A 268 -14.52 -9.38 -12.32
CA LEU A 268 -15.81 -8.75 -12.61
C LEU A 268 -16.97 -9.45 -11.90
N VAL A 269 -16.79 -10.71 -11.51
CA VAL A 269 -17.81 -11.46 -10.77
C VAL A 269 -17.93 -10.90 -9.36
N GLY A 270 -19.14 -10.57 -8.93
CA GLY A 270 -19.37 -10.02 -7.59
C GLY A 270 -18.74 -10.88 -6.49
N GLN A 271 -18.15 -10.25 -5.48
CA GLN A 271 -17.42 -10.87 -4.37
C GLN A 271 -16.04 -11.47 -4.73
N VAL A 272 -15.55 -11.29 -5.95
CA VAL A 272 -14.21 -11.72 -6.34
C VAL A 272 -13.22 -10.54 -6.20
N GLY A 273 -12.71 -10.32 -5.00
CA GLY A 273 -11.56 -9.43 -4.75
C GLY A 273 -10.21 -10.11 -5.05
N PRO A 274 -9.08 -9.41 -4.84
CA PRO A 274 -7.73 -9.89 -5.21
C PRO A 274 -7.39 -11.28 -4.69
N ARG A 275 -7.63 -11.55 -3.41
CA ARG A 275 -7.34 -12.86 -2.78
C ARG A 275 -8.20 -14.00 -3.35
N THR A 276 -9.46 -13.72 -3.67
CA THR A 276 -10.36 -14.73 -4.26
C THR A 276 -9.97 -14.97 -5.70
N LYS A 277 -9.63 -13.90 -6.47
CA LYS A 277 -9.11 -14.00 -7.83
C LYS A 277 -7.87 -14.89 -7.89
N GLU A 278 -6.88 -14.66 -7.03
CA GLU A 278 -5.66 -15.47 -6.98
C GLU A 278 -5.97 -16.98 -6.87
N LYS A 279 -6.84 -17.34 -5.91
CA LYS A 279 -7.27 -18.74 -5.72
C LYS A 279 -7.97 -19.30 -6.95
N LEU A 280 -8.88 -18.53 -7.56
CA LEU A 280 -9.61 -18.94 -8.75
C LEU A 280 -8.67 -19.12 -9.93
N VAL A 281 -7.76 -18.16 -10.17
CA VAL A 281 -6.78 -18.22 -11.27
C VAL A 281 -5.84 -19.42 -11.12
N THR A 282 -5.40 -19.74 -9.91
CA THR A 282 -4.57 -20.93 -9.62
C THR A 282 -5.29 -22.24 -9.98
N GLN A 283 -6.62 -22.27 -9.88
CA GLN A 283 -7.46 -23.41 -10.28
C GLN A 283 -7.93 -23.33 -11.75
N GLY A 284 -7.41 -22.37 -12.51
CA GLY A 284 -7.71 -22.23 -13.95
C GLY A 284 -8.90 -21.33 -14.29
N TYR A 285 -9.60 -20.78 -13.30
CA TYR A 285 -10.72 -19.84 -13.51
C TYR A 285 -10.21 -18.42 -13.71
N LYS A 286 -10.00 -17.99 -14.93
CA LYS A 286 -9.38 -16.69 -15.27
C LYS A 286 -10.38 -15.65 -15.78
N LYS A 287 -11.49 -16.09 -16.34
CA LYS A 287 -12.50 -15.27 -17.02
C LYS A 287 -13.89 -15.47 -16.40
N ILE A 288 -14.78 -14.51 -16.63
CA ILE A 288 -16.18 -14.63 -16.21
C ILE A 288 -16.86 -15.91 -16.75
N TRP A 289 -16.49 -16.33 -17.97
CA TRP A 289 -17.02 -17.55 -18.58
C TRP A 289 -16.65 -18.81 -17.79
N ASP A 290 -15.43 -18.88 -17.28
CA ASP A 290 -14.95 -20.03 -16.53
C ASP A 290 -15.83 -20.27 -15.30
N ILE A 291 -16.26 -19.18 -14.62
CA ILE A 291 -17.16 -19.25 -13.48
C ILE A 291 -18.59 -19.57 -13.90
N SER A 292 -19.09 -18.98 -14.99
CA SER A 292 -20.47 -19.14 -15.41
C SER A 292 -20.83 -20.59 -15.75
N TYR A 293 -19.85 -21.38 -16.21
CA TYR A 293 -20.00 -22.80 -16.56
C TYR A 293 -19.44 -23.74 -15.49
N ALA A 294 -18.89 -23.21 -14.39
CA ALA A 294 -18.32 -24.04 -13.31
C ALA A 294 -19.42 -24.83 -12.59
N LYS A 295 -19.02 -25.97 -12.04
CA LYS A 295 -19.89 -26.75 -11.13
C LYS A 295 -19.72 -26.20 -9.71
N VAL A 296 -20.81 -26.18 -8.96
CA VAL A 296 -20.83 -25.73 -7.57
C VAL A 296 -19.81 -26.48 -6.73
N ASP A 297 -19.77 -27.83 -6.86
CA ASP A 297 -18.85 -28.69 -6.12
C ASP A 297 -17.38 -28.36 -6.42
N ALA A 298 -17.06 -28.02 -7.68
CA ALA A 298 -15.70 -27.68 -8.09
C ALA A 298 -15.26 -26.34 -7.49
N LEU A 299 -16.12 -25.34 -7.45
CA LEU A 299 -15.81 -24.05 -6.82
C LEU A 299 -15.76 -24.14 -5.30
N SER A 300 -16.67 -24.90 -4.68
CA SER A 300 -16.71 -25.06 -3.22
C SER A 300 -15.56 -25.91 -2.67
N ALA A 301 -14.86 -26.68 -3.50
CA ALA A 301 -13.61 -27.34 -3.16
C ALA A 301 -12.43 -26.37 -2.97
N ILE A 302 -12.55 -25.13 -3.45
CA ILE A 302 -11.53 -24.09 -3.29
C ILE A 302 -11.61 -23.52 -1.87
N GLN A 303 -10.49 -23.51 -1.16
CA GLN A 303 -10.44 -23.05 0.23
C GLN A 303 -10.99 -21.61 0.39
N GLY A 304 -12.00 -21.46 1.24
CA GLY A 304 -12.65 -20.18 1.53
C GLY A 304 -13.83 -19.85 0.62
N ILE A 305 -14.24 -20.77 -0.28
CA ILE A 305 -15.47 -20.65 -1.07
C ILE A 305 -16.47 -21.69 -0.57
N SER A 306 -17.54 -21.25 0.09
CA SER A 306 -18.63 -22.12 0.50
C SER A 306 -19.53 -22.49 -0.67
N GLU A 307 -20.35 -23.52 -0.53
CA GLU A 307 -21.35 -23.90 -1.55
C GLU A 307 -22.30 -22.72 -1.88
N THR A 308 -22.73 -21.98 -0.85
CA THR A 308 -23.56 -20.79 -1.02
C THR A 308 -22.84 -19.70 -1.81
N THR A 309 -21.55 -19.47 -1.50
CA THR A 309 -20.72 -18.52 -2.24
C THR A 309 -20.53 -18.97 -3.68
N ALA A 310 -20.22 -20.26 -3.92
CA ALA A 310 -20.08 -20.80 -5.26
C ALA A 310 -21.33 -20.59 -6.15
N LYS A 311 -22.51 -20.83 -5.59
CA LYS A 311 -23.80 -20.55 -6.26
C LYS A 311 -23.94 -19.07 -6.63
N LYS A 312 -23.62 -18.15 -5.69
CA LYS A 312 -23.66 -16.70 -5.94
C LYS A 312 -22.68 -16.28 -7.03
N LEU A 313 -21.45 -16.80 -7.02
CA LEU A 313 -20.44 -16.50 -8.04
C LEU A 313 -20.93 -16.92 -9.44
N ILE A 314 -21.49 -18.13 -9.57
CA ILE A 314 -22.02 -18.64 -10.85
C ILE A 314 -23.17 -17.76 -11.35
N LEU A 315 -24.13 -17.44 -10.50
CA LEU A 315 -25.26 -16.58 -10.88
C LEU A 315 -24.82 -15.17 -11.24
N SER A 316 -23.85 -14.59 -10.49
CA SER A 316 -23.26 -13.28 -10.81
C SER A 316 -22.57 -13.30 -12.18
N ALA A 317 -21.75 -14.32 -12.47
CA ALA A 317 -21.11 -14.46 -13.76
C ALA A 317 -22.13 -14.60 -14.91
N GLN A 318 -23.19 -15.39 -14.71
CA GLN A 318 -24.27 -15.56 -15.69
C GLN A 318 -25.06 -14.26 -15.92
N ALA A 319 -25.32 -13.49 -14.86
CA ALA A 319 -25.99 -12.20 -14.95
C ALA A 319 -25.17 -11.20 -15.79
N ILE A 320 -23.86 -11.12 -15.54
CA ILE A 320 -22.94 -10.27 -16.32
C ILE A 320 -22.94 -10.66 -17.79
N ILE A 321 -22.88 -11.96 -18.09
CA ILE A 321 -22.82 -12.47 -19.49
C ILE A 321 -24.12 -12.18 -20.23
N LYS A 322 -25.25 -12.37 -19.56
CA LYS A 322 -26.60 -12.13 -20.13
C LYS A 322 -26.94 -10.64 -20.19
N ASN A 323 -26.24 -9.83 -19.41
CA ASN A 323 -26.58 -8.44 -19.15
C ASN A 323 -28.01 -8.28 -18.58
N GLU A 324 -28.38 -9.21 -17.71
CA GLU A 324 -29.72 -9.25 -17.08
C GLU A 324 -29.59 -9.63 -15.61
N PRO A 325 -30.38 -9.03 -14.70
CA PRO A 325 -30.41 -9.45 -13.30
C PRO A 325 -30.96 -10.87 -13.17
N ILE A 326 -30.30 -11.70 -12.37
CA ILE A 326 -30.76 -13.05 -12.05
C ILE A 326 -31.10 -13.10 -10.56
N PRO A 327 -32.35 -13.05 -10.15
CA PRO A 327 -32.74 -13.13 -8.76
C PRO A 327 -32.37 -14.47 -8.14
N ILE A 328 -31.83 -14.43 -6.92
CA ILE A 328 -31.54 -15.63 -6.14
C ILE A 328 -32.83 -16.22 -5.60
N ASP A 329 -33.77 -15.36 -5.21
CA ASP A 329 -35.10 -15.72 -4.71
C ASP A 329 -36.16 -14.76 -5.28
N TRP A 330 -36.98 -15.27 -6.19
CA TRP A 330 -38.08 -14.52 -6.78
C TRP A 330 -39.15 -14.13 -5.77
N SER A 331 -39.33 -14.90 -4.66
CA SER A 331 -40.32 -14.60 -3.66
C SER A 331 -39.95 -13.34 -2.84
N ALA A 332 -38.68 -13.09 -2.66
CA ALA A 332 -38.18 -11.91 -1.96
C ALA A 332 -38.37 -10.60 -2.77
N LEU A 333 -38.65 -10.69 -4.08
CA LEU A 333 -38.88 -9.53 -4.94
C LEU A 333 -40.36 -9.15 -5.07
N ARG A 334 -41.26 -9.77 -4.26
CA ARG A 334 -42.68 -9.42 -4.24
C ARG A 334 -42.90 -8.24 -3.30
N PHE A 335 -42.79 -7.05 -3.84
CA PHE A 335 -43.14 -5.83 -3.10
C PHE A 335 -44.66 -5.57 -3.20
N PRO A 336 -45.30 -5.12 -2.11
CA PRO A 336 -46.70 -4.71 -2.18
C PRO A 336 -46.82 -3.47 -3.08
N ALA A 337 -47.71 -3.52 -4.06
CA ALA A 337 -47.99 -2.34 -4.86
C ALA A 337 -48.63 -1.24 -3.98
N LYS A 338 -48.08 -0.06 -4.03
CA LYS A 338 -48.57 1.13 -3.33
C LYS A 338 -48.82 2.25 -4.31
N SER A 339 -49.71 3.17 -3.96
CA SER A 339 -49.95 4.37 -4.76
C SER A 339 -48.76 5.37 -4.73
N THR A 340 -48.00 5.32 -3.66
CA THR A 340 -46.81 6.12 -3.48
C THR A 340 -45.65 5.22 -3.02
N GLU A 341 -44.55 5.36 -3.68
CA GLU A 341 -43.28 4.66 -3.35
C GLU A 341 -42.20 5.71 -3.06
N ILE A 342 -41.40 5.47 -2.06
CA ILE A 342 -40.30 6.35 -1.66
C ILE A 342 -38.98 5.57 -1.79
N PHE A 343 -38.08 6.06 -2.61
CA PHE A 343 -36.72 5.57 -2.72
C PHE A 343 -35.80 6.51 -1.94
N LEU A 344 -35.07 5.96 -1.00
CA LEU A 344 -34.22 6.68 -0.05
C LEU A 344 -32.76 6.28 -0.27
N ASP A 345 -31.87 7.29 -0.29
CA ASP A 345 -30.44 7.12 -0.24
C ASP A 345 -29.81 8.07 0.77
N LEU A 346 -28.74 7.63 1.42
CA LEU A 346 -28.03 8.35 2.47
C LEU A 346 -26.55 8.45 2.07
N GLU A 347 -26.01 9.66 2.11
CA GLU A 347 -24.59 9.91 1.90
C GLU A 347 -23.97 10.44 3.19
N GLY A 348 -22.90 9.81 3.61
CA GLY A 348 -22.19 10.13 4.83
C GLY A 348 -20.67 10.10 4.67
N THR A 349 -19.98 10.51 5.70
CA THR A 349 -18.55 10.27 5.84
C THR A 349 -18.39 8.88 6.45
N ASP A 350 -17.97 7.89 5.66
CA ASP A 350 -17.82 6.49 6.09
C ASP A 350 -16.74 6.27 7.16
N GLN A 351 -15.94 7.29 7.41
CA GLN A 351 -14.84 7.25 8.39
C GLN A 351 -14.85 8.51 9.23
N PRO A 352 -14.44 8.40 10.51
CA PRO A 352 -14.08 9.58 11.27
C PRO A 352 -13.15 10.45 10.42
N ASP A 353 -13.18 11.77 10.62
CA ASP A 353 -12.19 12.62 10.01
C ASP A 353 -10.78 12.06 10.29
N MET A 354 -9.81 12.48 9.51
CA MET A 354 -8.45 11.94 9.63
C MET A 354 -7.83 12.21 11.01
N GLU A 355 -8.39 13.14 11.77
CA GLU A 355 -8.03 13.46 13.15
C GLU A 355 -8.75 12.54 14.16
N GLY A 356 -9.84 11.86 13.73
CA GLY A 356 -10.67 10.99 14.55
C GLY A 356 -11.33 11.69 15.72
N GLU A 357 -11.41 13.02 15.64
CA GLU A 357 -12.09 13.85 16.58
C GLU A 357 -13.59 13.94 16.28
N ILE A 358 -13.97 13.52 15.06
CA ILE A 358 -15.31 13.69 14.55
C ILE A 358 -15.86 12.32 14.16
N ASP A 359 -16.97 11.95 14.76
CA ASP A 359 -17.72 10.76 14.40
C ASP A 359 -18.21 10.83 12.95
N PRO A 360 -18.35 9.69 12.23
CA PRO A 360 -18.99 9.66 10.93
C PRO A 360 -20.32 10.42 10.94
N VAL A 361 -20.55 11.23 9.92
CA VAL A 361 -21.73 12.11 9.82
C VAL A 361 -22.45 11.86 8.52
N ASP A 362 -23.76 11.70 8.57
CA ASP A 362 -24.61 11.71 7.39
C ASP A 362 -24.87 13.17 6.99
N TYR A 363 -24.50 13.54 5.77
CA TYR A 363 -24.62 14.92 5.30
C TYR A 363 -25.69 15.13 4.23
N LEU A 364 -26.20 14.06 3.61
CA LEU A 364 -27.24 14.14 2.59
C LEU A 364 -28.22 12.97 2.71
N ILE A 365 -29.50 13.30 2.71
CA ILE A 365 -30.60 12.36 2.51
C ILE A 365 -31.25 12.70 1.17
N GLY A 366 -31.11 11.80 0.19
CA GLY A 366 -31.77 11.90 -1.12
C GLY A 366 -33.07 11.06 -1.11
N VAL A 367 -34.16 11.63 -1.56
CA VAL A 367 -35.46 10.97 -1.61
C VAL A 367 -36.07 11.15 -3.00
N VAL A 368 -36.46 10.05 -3.64
CA VAL A 368 -37.33 10.08 -4.83
C VAL A 368 -38.70 9.58 -4.43
N VAL A 369 -39.71 10.41 -4.61
CA VAL A 369 -41.10 10.04 -4.38
C VAL A 369 -41.76 9.76 -5.72
N CYS A 370 -42.20 8.53 -5.93
CA CYS A 370 -42.89 8.10 -7.15
C CYS A 370 -44.36 7.82 -6.82
N GLY A 371 -45.28 8.38 -7.58
CA GLY A 371 -46.73 8.13 -7.42
C GLY A 371 -47.59 9.17 -8.13
N GLU A 372 -48.87 8.80 -8.39
CA GLU A 372 -49.86 9.68 -9.03
C GLU A 372 -49.38 10.39 -10.32
N GLY A 373 -48.41 9.76 -11.04
CA GLY A 373 -47.86 10.34 -12.26
C GLY A 373 -46.81 11.42 -12.04
N ARG A 374 -46.27 11.54 -10.82
CA ARG A 374 -45.14 12.44 -10.47
C ARG A 374 -43.98 11.64 -9.91
N ASP A 375 -42.78 11.97 -10.40
CA ASP A 375 -41.54 11.60 -9.78
C ASP A 375 -40.90 12.89 -9.28
N GLU A 376 -40.75 13.01 -7.98
CA GLU A 376 -40.21 14.20 -7.32
C GLU A 376 -38.94 13.82 -6.54
N TYR A 377 -37.85 14.52 -6.78
CA TYR A 377 -36.63 14.40 -5.99
C TYR A 377 -36.60 15.49 -4.91
N VAL A 378 -36.41 15.06 -3.67
CA VAL A 378 -36.24 15.96 -2.52
C VAL A 378 -34.92 15.62 -1.84
N SER A 379 -34.15 16.62 -1.46
CA SER A 379 -32.91 16.42 -0.71
C SER A 379 -32.90 17.20 0.59
N PHE A 380 -32.33 16.58 1.61
CA PHE A 380 -32.07 17.19 2.91
C PHE A 380 -30.54 17.19 3.12
N VAL A 381 -29.97 18.36 3.43
CA VAL A 381 -28.51 18.54 3.47
C VAL A 381 -28.10 19.13 4.80
N ALA A 382 -27.14 18.49 5.45
CA ALA A 382 -26.41 19.04 6.58
C ALA A 382 -25.12 19.71 6.07
N HIS A 383 -25.10 21.05 6.03
CA HIS A 383 -23.91 21.80 5.60
C HIS A 383 -22.80 21.87 6.64
N ARG A 384 -23.11 21.50 7.88
CA ARG A 384 -22.18 21.42 9.00
C ARG A 384 -22.59 20.21 9.85
N MET A 385 -21.64 19.59 10.52
CA MET A 385 -21.90 18.42 11.35
C MET A 385 -23.03 18.61 12.36
N ARG A 386 -23.05 19.76 13.03
CA ARG A 386 -24.15 20.09 13.98
C ARG A 386 -25.53 20.21 13.34
N ASP A 387 -25.62 20.24 12.04
CA ASP A 387 -26.89 20.36 11.29
C ASP A 387 -27.47 18.98 10.93
N GLU A 388 -26.77 17.86 11.19
CA GLU A 388 -27.20 16.51 10.91
C GLU A 388 -28.53 16.17 11.60
N GLU A 389 -28.65 16.42 12.90
CA GLU A 389 -29.88 16.19 13.64
C GLU A 389 -31.08 16.96 13.06
N LYS A 390 -30.84 18.20 12.62
CA LYS A 390 -31.88 19.03 11.97
C LYS A 390 -32.25 18.43 10.62
N MET A 391 -31.30 17.99 9.82
CA MET A 391 -31.54 17.33 8.54
C MET A 391 -32.45 16.10 8.71
N PHE A 392 -32.16 15.23 9.68
CA PHE A 392 -33.02 14.07 9.99
C PHE A 392 -34.41 14.46 10.47
N ARG A 393 -34.54 15.50 11.28
CA ARG A 393 -35.86 16.00 11.71
C ARG A 393 -36.71 16.52 10.55
N ASP A 394 -36.07 17.27 9.64
CA ASP A 394 -36.74 17.80 8.45
C ASP A 394 -37.21 16.65 7.55
N PHE A 395 -36.37 15.63 7.32
CA PHE A 395 -36.73 14.41 6.60
C PHE A 395 -37.88 13.66 7.26
N LEU A 396 -37.84 13.42 8.59
CA LEU A 396 -38.91 12.75 9.31
C LEU A 396 -40.22 13.56 9.27
N SER A 397 -40.14 14.88 9.25
CA SER A 397 -41.32 15.74 9.09
C SER A 397 -41.90 15.61 7.68
N PHE A 398 -41.08 15.55 6.66
CA PHE A 398 -41.50 15.29 5.27
C PHE A 398 -42.23 13.95 5.12
N LEU A 399 -41.76 12.88 5.77
CA LEU A 399 -42.44 11.57 5.71
C LEU A 399 -43.83 11.54 6.36
N ARG A 400 -44.21 12.56 7.14
CA ARG A 400 -45.50 12.67 7.80
C ARG A 400 -46.53 13.49 7.02
N THR A 401 -46.07 14.19 5.99
CA THR A 401 -46.94 14.97 5.08
C THR A 401 -47.42 14.11 3.92
#